data_5d2abb0ed6106c3659460575495d56e6
#
_entry.id   5d2abb0ed6106c3659460575495d56e6
#
_cell.length_a   1.000
_cell.length_b   1.000
_cell.length_c   1.000
_cell.angle_alpha   90.00
_cell.angle_beta   90.00
_cell.angle_gamma   90.00
#
_symmetry.space_group_name_H-M   'P 1'
#
loop_
_entity.id
_entity.type
_entity.pdbx_description
1 polymer ?
#
loop_
_entity_poly.entity_id
_entity_poly.type
_entity_poly.pdbx_seq_one_letter_code
_entity_poly.pdbx_strand_id
1 'polypeptide(L)'
;GYEVFKERKMRVGEDILVTGFDDSEVATSLKPMLTTVRTNISSMGYQSVQALVELIQTGKTRSRTLDARLIVRESCDLTEEQIQKLADHCAAEEIVGMIFNKYIGDLESTTKTRFIQRVWELLTKEFQAVCSHEPLPLAEYQKEISEMFDQTDVIPIQVPLLKKVVTYAKEFAVQICREQPENLLAAERLHEFFLDNLLDYSMQQQYLLRTNLVYSNFLISNINKDMMINSNDEEKSFFSIVKNLYRVNFKRSYIYVFHSPVVHYQYEQWIMPDNLYLKSYHIGQMLQRVEPPEQQVSVYTCIANRYMPQDRRYTFVMVPLFSNEEQYGLFICELDY
;
A
#
# COMPACT_ATOMS: atom_id res chain seq x y z
N GLY A 1 19.21 -22.53 1.44
CA GLY A 1 20.42 -21.75 1.72
C GLY A 1 20.62 -21.54 3.21
N TYR A 2 19.90 -20.67 3.89
CA TYR A 2 20.14 -20.30 5.31
C TYR A 2 20.08 -21.49 6.27
N GLU A 3 19.18 -22.44 6.07
CA GLU A 3 19.10 -23.66 6.88
C GLU A 3 20.43 -24.44 6.89
N VAL A 4 21.07 -24.58 5.74
CA VAL A 4 22.36 -25.26 5.62
C VAL A 4 23.47 -24.55 6.41
N PHE A 5 23.49 -23.21 6.39
CA PHE A 5 24.46 -22.44 7.17
C PHE A 5 24.21 -22.59 8.66
N LYS A 6 22.92 -22.57 9.08
CA LYS A 6 22.53 -22.81 10.46
C LYS A 6 22.95 -24.21 10.95
N GLU A 7 22.75 -25.25 10.15
CA GLU A 7 23.19 -26.62 10.45
C GLU A 7 24.73 -26.68 10.61
N ARG A 8 25.46 -25.91 9.82
CA ARG A 8 26.92 -25.82 9.90
C ARG A 8 27.44 -24.84 10.95
N LYS A 9 26.53 -24.25 11.76
CA LYS A 9 26.81 -23.22 12.77
C LYS A 9 27.56 -21.99 12.21
N MET A 10 27.30 -21.66 10.94
CA MET A 10 27.84 -20.47 10.29
C MET A 10 26.82 -19.35 10.41
N ARG A 11 27.24 -18.16 10.79
CA ARG A 11 26.39 -16.96 10.92
C ARG A 11 26.44 -16.18 9.60
N VAL A 12 25.26 -16.05 8.96
CA VAL A 12 25.13 -15.23 7.76
C VAL A 12 25.30 -13.75 8.12
N GLY A 13 26.08 -13.02 7.32
CA GLY A 13 26.43 -11.64 7.57
C GLY A 13 27.73 -11.44 8.36
N GLU A 14 28.18 -12.47 9.09
CA GLU A 14 29.42 -12.44 9.87
C GLU A 14 30.44 -13.45 9.34
N ASP A 15 30.12 -14.74 9.40
CA ASP A 15 31.03 -15.81 8.98
C ASP A 15 30.97 -16.06 7.47
N ILE A 16 29.82 -15.74 6.85
CA ILE A 16 29.60 -15.88 5.41
C ILE A 16 28.67 -14.78 4.92
N LEU A 17 29.03 -14.12 3.82
CA LEU A 17 28.20 -13.16 3.13
C LEU A 17 27.33 -13.89 2.09
N VAL A 18 26.04 -13.58 2.04
CA VAL A 18 25.09 -14.22 1.14
C VAL A 18 24.33 -13.16 0.34
N THR A 19 24.32 -13.32 -0.97
CA THR A 19 23.56 -12.46 -1.87
C THR A 19 22.51 -13.24 -2.64
N GLY A 20 21.45 -12.57 -3.02
CA GLY A 20 20.38 -13.09 -3.86
C GLY A 20 20.14 -12.26 -5.12
N PHE A 21 19.04 -12.56 -5.80
CA PHE A 21 18.60 -11.86 -7.00
C PHE A 21 17.05 -11.75 -6.97
N ASP A 22 16.47 -10.80 -7.73
CA ASP A 22 15.03 -10.51 -7.88
C ASP A 22 14.33 -9.84 -6.68
N ASP A 23 14.98 -9.67 -5.55
CA ASP A 23 14.43 -8.99 -4.37
C ASP A 23 12.98 -9.39 -4.04
N SER A 24 12.72 -10.69 -4.00
CA SER A 24 11.41 -11.24 -3.63
C SER A 24 11.08 -10.93 -2.16
N GLU A 25 9.79 -10.97 -1.81
CA GLU A 25 9.32 -10.73 -0.43
C GLU A 25 10.02 -11.61 0.62
N VAL A 26 10.45 -12.81 0.21
CA VAL A 26 11.22 -13.73 1.06
C VAL A 26 12.53 -13.09 1.51
N ALA A 27 13.16 -12.25 0.68
CA ALA A 27 14.44 -11.61 1.03
C ALA A 27 14.36 -10.74 2.29
N THR A 28 13.22 -10.10 2.52
CA THR A 28 12.96 -9.26 3.71
C THR A 28 12.42 -10.04 4.91
N SER A 29 11.94 -11.26 4.70
CA SER A 29 11.42 -12.12 5.78
C SER A 29 12.49 -13.03 6.39
N LEU A 30 13.63 -13.19 5.73
CA LEU A 30 14.79 -13.93 6.25
C LEU A 30 15.43 -13.19 7.44
N LYS A 31 16.13 -13.94 8.28
CA LYS A 31 16.96 -13.41 9.38
C LYS A 31 18.33 -14.07 9.36
N PRO A 32 19.38 -13.29 9.13
CA PRO A 32 19.41 -11.86 8.72
C PRO A 32 18.77 -11.64 7.33
N MET A 33 18.28 -10.42 7.06
CA MET A 33 17.64 -10.08 5.77
C MET A 33 18.66 -10.19 4.62
N LEU A 34 18.20 -10.74 3.49
CA LEU A 34 19.07 -11.06 2.35
C LEU A 34 19.38 -9.82 1.49
N THR A 35 20.66 -9.52 1.32
CA THR A 35 21.18 -8.63 0.28
C THR A 35 20.87 -9.21 -1.09
N THR A 36 20.34 -8.39 -1.99
CA THR A 36 19.84 -8.88 -3.29
C THR A 36 19.97 -7.83 -4.37
N VAL A 37 19.79 -8.24 -5.62
CA VAL A 37 19.69 -7.32 -6.74
C VAL A 37 18.21 -7.17 -7.09
N ARG A 38 17.72 -5.94 -7.13
CA ARG A 38 16.35 -5.61 -7.54
C ARG A 38 16.32 -5.23 -9.00
N THR A 39 15.45 -5.88 -9.76
CA THR A 39 15.08 -5.50 -11.13
C THR A 39 13.79 -4.71 -11.10
N ASN A 40 13.68 -3.63 -11.88
CA ASN A 40 12.47 -2.85 -11.97
C ASN A 40 11.48 -3.51 -12.94
N ILE A 41 10.69 -4.47 -12.43
CA ILE A 41 9.71 -5.24 -13.22
C ILE A 41 8.66 -4.33 -13.88
N SER A 42 8.22 -3.27 -13.19
CA SER A 42 7.26 -2.32 -13.75
C SER A 42 7.84 -1.56 -14.94
N SER A 43 9.08 -1.08 -14.82
CA SER A 43 9.79 -0.44 -15.94
C SER A 43 10.02 -1.41 -17.09
N MET A 44 10.35 -2.67 -16.79
CA MET A 44 10.53 -3.73 -17.79
C MET A 44 9.22 -3.97 -18.56
N GLY A 45 8.10 -4.07 -17.87
CA GLY A 45 6.77 -4.19 -18.48
C GLY A 45 6.44 -2.99 -19.38
N TYR A 46 6.62 -1.77 -18.87
CA TYR A 46 6.37 -0.55 -19.65
C TYR A 46 7.26 -0.45 -20.90
N GLN A 47 8.56 -0.69 -20.76
CA GLN A 47 9.51 -0.67 -21.87
C GLN A 47 9.22 -1.76 -22.90
N SER A 48 8.75 -2.93 -22.47
CA SER A 48 8.35 -4.03 -23.37
C SER A 48 7.13 -3.64 -24.22
N VAL A 49 6.13 -3.00 -23.61
CA VAL A 49 4.96 -2.49 -24.33
C VAL A 49 5.37 -1.40 -25.32
N GLN A 50 6.23 -0.47 -24.93
CA GLN A 50 6.74 0.55 -25.84
C GLN A 50 7.50 -0.05 -27.02
N ALA A 51 8.36 -1.05 -26.78
CA ALA A 51 9.09 -1.74 -27.83
C ALA A 51 8.15 -2.47 -28.81
N LEU A 52 7.07 -3.07 -28.29
CA LEU A 52 6.05 -3.71 -29.12
C LEU A 52 5.29 -2.70 -30.00
N VAL A 53 4.88 -1.56 -29.43
CA VAL A 53 4.21 -0.47 -30.18
C VAL A 53 5.14 0.06 -31.28
N GLU A 54 6.43 0.30 -30.98
CA GLU A 54 7.43 0.71 -31.95
C GLU A 54 7.58 -0.30 -33.07
N LEU A 55 7.63 -1.59 -32.76
CA LEU A 55 7.71 -2.68 -33.73
C LEU A 55 6.49 -2.71 -34.64
N ILE A 56 5.28 -2.55 -34.12
CA ILE A 56 4.02 -2.54 -34.87
C ILE A 56 3.98 -1.32 -35.81
N GLN A 57 4.40 -0.16 -35.35
CA GLN A 57 4.31 1.09 -36.12
C GLN A 57 5.41 1.22 -37.18
N THR A 58 6.61 0.76 -36.89
CA THR A 58 7.79 1.01 -37.73
C THR A 58 8.38 -0.25 -38.35
N GLY A 59 7.92 -1.43 -37.96
CA GLY A 59 8.48 -2.72 -38.37
C GLY A 59 9.87 -2.99 -37.76
N LYS A 60 10.35 -2.15 -36.86
CA LYS A 60 11.69 -2.26 -36.25
C LYS A 60 11.62 -1.98 -34.75
N THR A 61 12.45 -2.65 -34.00
CA THR A 61 12.70 -2.33 -32.60
C THR A 61 14.16 -2.63 -32.27
N ARG A 62 14.63 -2.09 -31.15
CA ARG A 62 16.00 -2.32 -30.67
C ARG A 62 16.00 -2.97 -29.29
N SER A 63 17.07 -3.71 -29.00
CA SER A 63 17.30 -4.21 -27.65
C SER A 63 17.43 -3.03 -26.67
N ARG A 64 16.87 -3.19 -25.47
CA ARG A 64 16.93 -2.21 -24.39
C ARG A 64 17.53 -2.89 -23.18
N THR A 65 18.44 -2.19 -22.51
CA THR A 65 19.03 -2.61 -21.24
C THR A 65 18.38 -1.77 -20.13
N LEU A 66 17.98 -2.41 -19.06
CA LEU A 66 17.43 -1.76 -17.88
C LEU A 66 18.40 -1.93 -16.72
N ASP A 67 18.49 -0.89 -15.91
CA ASP A 67 19.34 -0.90 -14.72
C ASP A 67 18.73 -1.79 -13.64
N ALA A 68 19.62 -2.54 -12.99
CA ALA A 68 19.32 -3.30 -11.78
C ALA A 68 20.07 -2.68 -10.60
N ARG A 69 19.48 -2.73 -9.40
CA ARG A 69 20.06 -2.12 -8.21
C ARG A 69 20.44 -3.18 -7.18
N LEU A 70 21.61 -3.01 -6.59
CA LEU A 70 22.01 -3.77 -5.43
C LEU A 70 21.33 -3.20 -4.18
N ILE A 71 20.61 -4.06 -3.46
CA ILE A 71 19.94 -3.76 -2.19
C ILE A 71 20.74 -4.43 -1.08
N VAL A 72 21.56 -3.67 -0.40
CA VAL A 72 22.39 -4.16 0.72
C VAL A 72 21.52 -4.31 1.96
N ARG A 73 21.59 -5.50 2.59
CA ARG A 73 20.88 -5.83 3.84
C ARG A 73 21.83 -6.56 4.80
N GLU A 74 21.30 -7.03 5.91
CA GLU A 74 22.04 -7.65 7.02
C GLU A 74 22.95 -8.82 6.61
N SER A 75 22.64 -9.54 5.52
CA SER A 75 23.48 -10.66 5.03
C SER A 75 24.80 -10.23 4.41
N CYS A 76 24.98 -8.93 4.11
CA CYS A 76 26.21 -8.31 3.61
C CYS A 76 26.31 -6.87 4.13
N ASP A 77 26.06 -6.64 5.41
CA ASP A 77 26.00 -5.29 5.98
C ASP A 77 27.38 -4.59 5.93
N LEU A 78 27.33 -3.26 6.05
CA LEU A 78 28.55 -2.47 6.09
C LEU A 78 29.31 -2.70 7.39
N THR A 79 30.61 -2.77 7.29
CA THR A 79 31.48 -2.78 8.47
C THR A 79 31.59 -1.38 9.09
N GLU A 80 31.96 -1.31 10.36
CA GLU A 80 32.23 -0.04 11.05
C GLU A 80 33.20 0.86 10.28
N GLU A 81 34.26 0.28 9.71
CA GLU A 81 35.28 0.99 8.92
C GLU A 81 34.66 1.59 7.63
N GLN A 82 33.73 0.89 6.98
CA GLN A 82 33.08 1.40 5.78
C GLN A 82 32.11 2.55 6.11
N ILE A 83 31.39 2.45 7.24
CA ILE A 83 30.50 3.53 7.71
C ILE A 83 31.33 4.78 8.03
N GLN A 84 32.47 4.62 8.71
CA GLN A 84 33.31 5.77 9.04
C GLN A 84 33.92 6.42 7.78
N LYS A 85 34.35 5.66 6.80
CA LYS A 85 34.79 6.22 5.50
C LYS A 85 33.73 7.04 4.79
N LEU A 86 32.46 6.61 4.85
CA LEU A 86 31.35 7.37 4.27
C LEU A 86 31.11 8.68 5.03
N ALA A 87 31.20 8.66 6.36
CA ALA A 87 31.11 9.84 7.19
C ALA A 87 32.22 10.87 6.92
N ASP A 88 33.46 10.39 6.79
CA ASP A 88 34.65 11.22 6.51
C ASP A 88 34.56 11.97 5.17
N HIS A 89 33.78 11.45 4.21
CA HIS A 89 33.52 12.09 2.92
C HIS A 89 32.29 12.99 2.92
N CYS A 90 31.60 13.16 4.08
CA CYS A 90 30.37 13.94 4.22
C CYS A 90 29.27 13.59 3.19
N ALA A 91 29.12 12.33 2.84
CA ALA A 91 28.17 11.85 1.85
C ALA A 91 26.78 11.59 2.47
N ALA A 92 26.17 12.59 3.12
CA ALA A 92 24.89 12.44 3.84
C ALA A 92 23.78 11.86 2.98
N GLU A 93 23.62 12.35 1.75
CA GLU A 93 22.59 11.82 0.81
C GLU A 93 22.86 10.36 0.44
N GLU A 94 24.13 9.97 0.30
CA GLU A 94 24.51 8.60 -0.01
C GLU A 94 24.22 7.65 1.17
N ILE A 95 24.51 8.10 2.40
CA ILE A 95 24.22 7.37 3.65
C ILE A 95 22.70 7.16 3.76
N VAL A 96 21.89 8.22 3.63
CA VAL A 96 20.43 8.16 3.69
C VAL A 96 19.89 7.29 2.55
N GLY A 97 20.46 7.41 1.35
CA GLY A 97 20.14 6.56 0.21
C GLY A 97 20.31 5.08 0.50
N MET A 98 21.40 4.69 1.12
CA MET A 98 21.65 3.31 1.52
C MET A 98 20.67 2.83 2.58
N ILE A 99 20.40 3.65 3.61
CA ILE A 99 19.43 3.33 4.68
C ILE A 99 18.03 3.08 4.10
N PHE A 100 17.57 3.95 3.22
CA PHE A 100 16.27 3.80 2.58
C PHE A 100 16.21 2.60 1.63
N ASN A 101 17.23 2.42 0.79
CA ASN A 101 17.28 1.30 -0.15
C ASN A 101 17.27 -0.05 0.56
N LYS A 102 17.80 -0.14 1.77
CA LYS A 102 17.81 -1.37 2.58
C LYS A 102 16.38 -1.85 2.90
N TYR A 103 15.44 -0.95 3.17
CA TYR A 103 14.13 -1.29 3.70
C TYR A 103 12.96 -0.88 2.80
N ILE A 104 13.00 0.29 2.18
CA ILE A 104 11.89 0.85 1.40
C ILE A 104 12.11 0.62 -0.10
N GLY A 105 13.37 0.52 -0.54
CA GLY A 105 13.73 0.39 -1.94
C GLY A 105 13.72 1.72 -2.68
N ASP A 106 13.54 1.66 -4.00
CA ASP A 106 13.63 2.84 -4.85
C ASP A 106 12.50 3.84 -4.58
N LEU A 107 12.86 5.02 -4.08
CA LEU A 107 11.95 6.14 -3.89
C LEU A 107 11.28 6.61 -5.21
N GLU A 108 11.83 6.26 -6.37
CA GLU A 108 11.24 6.61 -7.67
C GLU A 108 10.08 5.70 -8.06
N SER A 109 10.09 4.44 -7.60
CA SER A 109 9.07 3.45 -7.94
C SER A 109 7.97 3.28 -6.89
N THR A 110 8.26 3.62 -5.65
CA THR A 110 7.29 3.57 -4.56
C THR A 110 6.50 4.87 -4.58
N THR A 111 5.19 4.80 -4.50
CA THR A 111 4.29 5.97 -4.37
C THR A 111 4.93 6.94 -3.38
N LYS A 112 5.53 8.03 -3.90
CA LYS A 112 6.19 9.07 -3.11
C LYS A 112 5.13 9.72 -2.22
N THR A 113 4.87 9.11 -1.07
CA THR A 113 4.08 9.84 -0.09
C THR A 113 4.93 11.03 0.37
N ARG A 114 4.34 12.19 0.44
CA ARG A 114 4.97 13.41 0.94
C ARG A 114 5.67 13.17 2.29
N PHE A 115 5.15 12.24 3.08
CA PHE A 115 5.73 11.85 4.35
C PHE A 115 7.11 11.17 4.20
N ILE A 116 7.25 10.18 3.32
CA ILE A 116 8.54 9.48 3.09
C ILE A 116 9.60 10.46 2.61
N GLN A 117 9.22 11.39 1.74
CA GLN A 117 10.12 12.44 1.26
C GLN A 117 10.58 13.34 2.41
N ARG A 118 9.69 13.74 3.31
CA ARG A 118 10.06 14.55 4.49
C ARG A 118 10.98 13.81 5.45
N VAL A 119 10.75 12.49 5.64
CA VAL A 119 11.67 11.65 6.44
C VAL A 119 13.06 11.61 5.81
N TRP A 120 13.12 11.46 4.49
CA TRP A 120 14.39 11.52 3.76
C TRP A 120 15.11 12.86 3.98
N GLU A 121 14.43 13.97 3.79
CA GLU A 121 14.96 15.32 3.96
C GLU A 121 15.46 15.56 5.40
N LEU A 122 14.71 15.11 6.40
CA LEU A 122 15.07 15.22 7.82
C LEU A 122 16.36 14.44 8.12
N LEU A 123 16.42 13.16 7.72
CA LEU A 123 17.61 12.34 7.93
C LEU A 123 18.83 12.87 7.16
N THR A 124 18.63 13.42 5.96
CA THR A 124 19.73 14.04 5.19
C THR A 124 20.31 15.26 5.92
N LYS A 125 19.47 16.14 6.46
CA LYS A 125 19.90 17.29 7.28
C LYS A 125 20.65 16.83 8.54
N GLU A 126 20.13 15.82 9.22
CA GLU A 126 20.76 15.23 10.41
C GLU A 126 22.17 14.72 10.08
N PHE A 127 22.29 13.84 9.08
CA PHE A 127 23.59 13.26 8.71
C PHE A 127 24.56 14.31 8.19
N GLN A 128 24.08 15.35 7.52
CA GLN A 128 24.92 16.46 7.09
C GLN A 128 25.53 17.20 8.30
N ALA A 129 24.70 17.54 9.31
CA ALA A 129 25.19 18.18 10.53
C ALA A 129 26.17 17.30 11.29
N VAL A 130 25.86 16.00 11.46
CA VAL A 130 26.70 15.03 12.15
C VAL A 130 28.06 14.86 11.46
N CYS A 131 28.07 14.68 10.14
CA CYS A 131 29.31 14.54 9.35
C CYS A 131 30.17 15.82 9.34
N SER A 132 29.51 16.99 9.38
CA SER A 132 30.22 18.30 9.44
C SER A 132 30.62 18.72 10.85
N HIS A 133 30.33 17.89 11.87
CA HIS A 133 30.56 18.21 13.30
C HIS A 133 29.81 19.46 13.77
N GLU A 134 28.68 19.77 13.11
CA GLU A 134 27.80 20.86 13.51
C GLU A 134 26.81 20.39 14.60
N PRO A 135 26.42 21.26 15.55
CA PRO A 135 25.49 20.87 16.60
C PRO A 135 24.10 20.58 16.01
N LEU A 136 23.49 19.47 16.43
CA LEU A 136 22.14 19.11 16.02
C LEU A 136 21.10 20.01 16.69
N PRO A 137 20.25 20.73 15.96
CA PRO A 137 19.20 21.58 16.51
C PRO A 137 17.98 20.75 16.93
N LEU A 138 18.12 20.00 18.02
CA LEU A 138 17.15 18.98 18.47
C LEU A 138 15.71 19.52 18.55
N ALA A 139 15.52 20.71 19.14
CA ALA A 139 14.19 21.30 19.31
C ALA A 139 13.49 21.61 17.98
N GLU A 140 14.26 22.05 16.96
CA GLU A 140 13.74 22.32 15.62
C GLU A 140 13.33 21.03 14.93
N TYR A 141 14.16 20.00 14.99
CA TYR A 141 13.88 18.69 14.39
C TYR A 141 12.70 17.99 15.06
N GLN A 142 12.58 18.07 16.39
CA GLN A 142 11.43 17.53 17.10
C GLN A 142 10.12 18.23 16.69
N LYS A 143 10.16 19.55 16.49
CA LYS A 143 9.01 20.29 15.97
C LYS A 143 8.66 19.85 14.54
N GLU A 144 9.65 19.70 13.67
CA GLU A 144 9.45 19.22 12.29
C GLU A 144 8.83 17.81 12.27
N ILE A 145 9.28 16.91 13.13
CA ILE A 145 8.71 15.56 13.29
C ILE A 145 7.25 15.64 13.74
N SER A 146 6.93 16.44 14.77
CA SER A 146 5.54 16.59 15.23
C SER A 146 4.61 17.09 14.11
N GLU A 147 5.04 18.12 13.38
CA GLU A 147 4.29 18.65 12.23
C GLU A 147 4.14 17.64 11.10
N MET A 148 5.10 16.72 10.94
CA MET A 148 4.99 15.63 9.98
C MET A 148 3.86 14.69 10.35
N PHE A 149 3.71 14.32 11.60
CA PHE A 149 2.67 13.40 12.05
C PHE A 149 1.27 14.05 12.16
N ASP A 150 1.19 15.36 12.38
CA ASP A 150 -0.08 16.10 12.39
C ASP A 150 -0.71 16.22 10.99
N GLN A 151 0.10 16.21 9.93
CA GLN A 151 -0.35 16.42 8.54
C GLN A 151 -0.40 15.12 7.72
N THR A 152 -0.59 13.97 8.36
CA THR A 152 -0.20 12.70 7.75
C THR A 152 -1.12 12.15 6.68
N ASP A 153 -0.45 11.77 5.57
CA ASP A 153 -0.89 10.78 4.59
C ASP A 153 -0.07 9.47 4.72
N VAL A 154 0.37 9.10 5.92
CA VAL A 154 1.13 7.85 6.12
C VAL A 154 0.22 6.66 5.90
N ILE A 155 0.56 5.84 4.93
CA ILE A 155 -0.13 4.57 4.73
C ILE A 155 0.28 3.60 5.85
N PRO A 156 -0.65 2.99 6.61
CA PRO A 156 -0.33 2.13 7.76
C PRO A 156 0.66 1.01 7.44
N ILE A 157 0.66 0.50 6.21
CA ILE A 157 1.59 -0.54 5.74
C ILE A 157 3.05 -0.08 5.72
N GLN A 158 3.31 1.22 5.68
CA GLN A 158 4.67 1.77 5.65
C GLN A 158 5.29 1.91 7.04
N VAL A 159 4.49 1.92 8.10
CA VAL A 159 4.96 2.11 9.49
C VAL A 159 6.05 1.10 9.90
N PRO A 160 5.91 -0.22 9.68
CA PRO A 160 6.95 -1.18 10.04
C PRO A 160 8.26 -0.96 9.28
N LEU A 161 8.18 -0.50 8.03
CA LEU A 161 9.36 -0.21 7.20
C LEU A 161 10.05 1.07 7.69
N LEU A 162 9.29 2.12 7.97
CA LEU A 162 9.80 3.38 8.52
C LEU A 162 10.48 3.16 9.88
N LYS A 163 9.87 2.34 10.74
CA LYS A 163 10.52 1.96 12.02
C LYS A 163 11.91 1.37 11.79
N LYS A 164 12.05 0.46 10.83
CA LYS A 164 13.36 -0.13 10.50
C LYS A 164 14.34 0.92 9.96
N VAL A 165 13.87 1.81 9.07
CA VAL A 165 14.69 2.92 8.54
C VAL A 165 15.22 3.79 9.66
N VAL A 166 14.36 4.27 10.55
CA VAL A 166 14.72 5.17 11.66
C VAL A 166 15.63 4.47 12.67
N THR A 167 15.34 3.18 12.99
CA THR A 167 16.21 2.41 13.89
C THR A 167 17.62 2.23 13.31
N TYR A 168 17.72 1.92 12.02
CA TYR A 168 19.02 1.75 11.37
C TYR A 168 19.75 3.09 11.18
N ALA A 169 19.03 4.17 10.90
CA ALA A 169 19.59 5.51 10.90
C ALA A 169 20.17 5.90 12.28
N LYS A 170 19.48 5.54 13.37
CA LYS A 170 20.01 5.71 14.75
C LYS A 170 21.34 5.01 14.92
N GLU A 171 21.45 3.74 14.51
CA GLU A 171 22.69 2.96 14.62
C GLU A 171 23.85 3.63 13.87
N PHE A 172 23.61 4.14 12.66
CA PHE A 172 24.60 4.89 11.89
C PHE A 172 24.99 6.21 12.57
N ALA A 173 24.01 7.02 12.97
CA ALA A 173 24.27 8.30 13.64
C ALA A 173 25.06 8.12 14.92
N VAL A 174 24.70 7.14 15.76
CA VAL A 174 25.44 6.80 16.99
C VAL A 174 26.88 6.42 16.69
N GLN A 175 27.12 5.66 15.63
CA GLN A 175 28.44 5.21 15.26
C GLN A 175 29.32 6.38 14.78
N ILE A 176 28.77 7.28 13.95
CA ILE A 176 29.48 8.46 13.45
C ILE A 176 29.75 9.44 14.60
N CYS A 177 28.80 9.61 15.54
CA CYS A 177 28.91 10.55 16.66
C CYS A 177 29.75 10.03 17.84
N ARG A 178 30.42 8.88 17.77
CA ARG A 178 31.18 8.30 18.92
C ARG A 178 32.14 9.30 19.59
N GLU A 179 32.77 10.16 18.82
CA GLU A 179 33.70 11.17 19.31
C GLU A 179 33.05 12.55 19.51
N GLN A 180 31.72 12.65 19.36
CA GLN A 180 30.93 13.86 19.45
C GLN A 180 29.83 13.72 20.52
N PRO A 181 30.14 13.81 21.82
CA PRO A 181 29.20 13.43 22.89
C PRO A 181 27.91 14.23 22.89
N GLU A 182 27.91 15.50 22.47
CA GLU A 182 26.72 16.34 22.39
C GLU A 182 25.82 15.90 21.24
N ASN A 183 26.40 15.66 20.05
CA ASN A 183 25.66 15.16 18.90
C ASN A 183 25.16 13.72 19.10
N LEU A 184 25.94 12.88 19.77
CA LEU A 184 25.53 11.52 20.14
C LEU A 184 24.23 11.54 20.95
N LEU A 185 24.19 12.32 22.02
CA LEU A 185 23.00 12.44 22.87
C LEU A 185 21.81 13.07 22.12
N ALA A 186 22.08 14.06 21.28
CA ALA A 186 21.05 14.72 20.47
C ALA A 186 20.45 13.76 19.42
N ALA A 187 21.30 13.00 18.70
CA ALA A 187 20.84 11.99 17.73
C ALA A 187 20.04 10.88 18.40
N GLU A 188 20.48 10.33 19.54
CA GLU A 188 19.72 9.33 20.28
C GLU A 188 18.32 9.83 20.64
N ARG A 189 18.22 11.03 21.22
CA ARG A 189 16.94 11.64 21.61
C ARG A 189 16.05 11.95 20.41
N LEU A 190 16.64 12.36 19.29
CA LEU A 190 15.89 12.64 18.06
C LEU A 190 15.23 11.39 17.52
N HIS A 191 16.00 10.31 17.41
CA HIS A 191 15.47 9.04 16.91
C HIS A 191 14.45 8.40 17.88
N GLU A 192 14.66 8.47 19.19
CA GLU A 192 13.67 8.04 20.16
C GLU A 192 12.38 8.81 20.02
N PHE A 193 12.44 10.14 19.93
CA PHE A 193 11.27 10.97 19.71
C PHE A 193 10.54 10.63 18.41
N PHE A 194 11.27 10.37 17.33
CA PHE A 194 10.67 9.94 16.08
C PHE A 194 9.96 8.59 16.21
N LEU A 195 10.60 7.61 16.86
CA LEU A 195 10.04 6.27 17.05
C LEU A 195 8.80 6.30 17.93
N ASP A 196 8.76 7.14 18.96
CA ASP A 196 7.60 7.33 19.83
C ASP A 196 6.41 7.90 19.05
N ASN A 197 6.63 8.96 18.26
CA ASN A 197 5.58 9.52 17.39
C ASN A 197 5.08 8.50 16.36
N LEU A 198 5.97 7.69 15.79
CA LEU A 198 5.62 6.63 14.83
C LEU A 198 4.78 5.53 15.51
N LEU A 199 5.10 5.17 16.75
CA LEU A 199 4.35 4.20 17.53
C LEU A 199 2.96 4.72 17.87
N ASP A 200 2.85 5.94 18.37
CA ASP A 200 1.57 6.58 18.71
C ASP A 200 0.67 6.67 17.49
N TYR A 201 1.21 7.09 16.34
CA TYR A 201 0.50 7.10 15.08
C TYR A 201 0.00 5.70 14.70
N SER A 202 0.85 4.68 14.80
CA SER A 202 0.48 3.28 14.51
C SER A 202 -0.66 2.80 15.40
N MET A 203 -0.61 3.10 16.69
CA MET A 203 -1.65 2.74 17.64
C MET A 203 -2.98 3.43 17.33
N GLN A 204 -2.96 4.72 16.98
CA GLN A 204 -4.16 5.47 16.57
C GLN A 204 -4.78 4.87 15.32
N GLN A 205 -3.98 4.55 14.30
CA GLN A 205 -4.46 3.92 13.07
C GLN A 205 -5.07 2.53 13.32
N GLN A 206 -4.45 1.71 14.16
CA GLN A 206 -4.99 0.41 14.54
C GLN A 206 -6.32 0.55 15.29
N TYR A 207 -6.42 1.53 16.18
CA TYR A 207 -7.66 1.82 16.91
C TYR A 207 -8.79 2.22 15.94
N LEU A 208 -8.51 3.12 14.99
CA LEU A 208 -9.48 3.55 13.98
C LEU A 208 -9.93 2.39 13.09
N LEU A 209 -8.99 1.56 12.61
CA LEU A 209 -9.30 0.38 11.81
C LEU A 209 -10.17 -0.61 12.60
N ARG A 210 -9.83 -0.87 13.85
CA ARG A 210 -10.61 -1.78 14.71
C ARG A 210 -12.02 -1.24 14.95
N THR A 211 -12.15 0.06 15.22
CA THR A 211 -13.44 0.71 15.43
C THR A 211 -14.30 0.63 14.18
N ASN A 212 -13.72 0.89 13.01
CA ASN A 212 -14.41 0.78 11.73
C ASN A 212 -14.86 -0.66 11.44
N LEU A 213 -14.03 -1.66 11.74
CA LEU A 213 -14.39 -3.07 11.59
C LEU A 213 -15.55 -3.47 12.52
N VAL A 214 -15.51 -3.06 13.77
CA VAL A 214 -16.60 -3.33 14.74
C VAL A 214 -17.90 -2.68 14.26
N TYR A 215 -17.82 -1.44 13.81
CA TYR A 215 -18.99 -0.71 13.28
C TYR A 215 -19.54 -1.36 12.01
N SER A 216 -18.69 -1.76 11.08
CA SER A 216 -19.10 -2.47 9.85
C SER A 216 -19.76 -3.81 10.17
N ASN A 217 -19.23 -4.60 11.09
CA ASN A 217 -19.84 -5.85 11.53
C ASN A 217 -21.21 -5.64 12.19
N PHE A 218 -21.34 -4.59 13.00
CA PHE A 218 -22.64 -4.20 13.56
C PHE A 218 -23.67 -3.86 12.48
N LEU A 219 -23.28 -3.10 11.46
CA LEU A 219 -24.15 -2.76 10.33
C LEU A 219 -24.54 -3.99 9.52
N ILE A 220 -23.60 -4.89 9.21
CA ILE A 220 -23.88 -6.15 8.53
C ILE A 220 -24.88 -6.99 9.33
N SER A 221 -24.69 -7.09 10.65
CA SER A 221 -25.62 -7.81 11.53
C SER A 221 -27.03 -7.20 11.51
N ASN A 222 -27.16 -5.88 11.48
CA ASN A 222 -28.44 -5.21 11.35
C ASN A 222 -29.09 -5.44 9.98
N ILE A 223 -28.31 -5.41 8.89
CA ILE A 223 -28.81 -5.75 7.55
C ILE A 223 -29.38 -7.17 7.56
N ASN A 224 -28.62 -8.15 8.05
CA ASN A 224 -29.05 -9.54 8.10
C ASN A 224 -30.34 -9.71 8.93
N LYS A 225 -30.41 -9.08 10.11
CA LYS A 225 -31.60 -9.09 10.95
C LYS A 225 -32.83 -8.51 10.24
N ASP A 226 -32.67 -7.35 9.61
CA ASP A 226 -33.75 -6.66 8.91
C ASP A 226 -34.19 -7.46 7.67
N MET A 227 -33.29 -8.11 6.96
CA MET A 227 -33.61 -9.02 5.85
C MET A 227 -34.41 -10.24 6.34
N MET A 228 -34.03 -10.82 7.47
CA MET A 228 -34.78 -11.96 8.05
C MET A 228 -36.20 -11.55 8.47
N ILE A 229 -36.35 -10.39 9.11
CA ILE A 229 -37.68 -9.87 9.52
C ILE A 229 -38.56 -9.56 8.31
N ASN A 230 -37.97 -9.04 7.24
CA ASN A 230 -38.70 -8.63 6.03
C ASN A 230 -38.61 -9.65 4.89
N SER A 231 -38.29 -10.90 5.17
CA SER A 231 -38.04 -11.93 4.15
C SER A 231 -39.21 -12.16 3.17
N ASN A 232 -40.44 -11.80 3.59
CA ASN A 232 -41.66 -11.88 2.76
C ASN A 232 -42.01 -10.57 2.04
N ASP A 233 -41.19 -9.51 2.22
CA ASP A 233 -41.39 -8.19 1.63
C ASP A 233 -40.10 -7.71 0.99
N GLU A 234 -39.98 -7.97 -0.31
CA GLU A 234 -38.74 -7.66 -1.09
C GLU A 234 -38.41 -6.18 -1.04
N GLU A 235 -39.39 -5.29 -1.07
CA GLU A 235 -39.19 -3.83 -1.03
C GLU A 235 -38.58 -3.37 0.30
N LYS A 236 -39.11 -3.86 1.41
CA LYS A 236 -38.56 -3.54 2.74
C LYS A 236 -37.18 -4.12 2.94
N SER A 237 -36.91 -5.30 2.39
CA SER A 237 -35.57 -5.89 2.42
C SER A 237 -34.57 -5.03 1.69
N PHE A 238 -34.84 -4.61 0.45
CA PHE A 238 -33.95 -3.71 -0.30
C PHE A 238 -33.79 -2.35 0.38
N PHE A 239 -34.87 -1.77 0.90
CA PHE A 239 -34.79 -0.50 1.62
C PHE A 239 -33.87 -0.59 2.84
N SER A 240 -33.92 -1.68 3.59
CA SER A 240 -33.07 -1.90 4.75
C SER A 240 -31.59 -2.03 4.37
N ILE A 241 -31.29 -2.76 3.28
CA ILE A 241 -29.94 -2.87 2.75
C ILE A 241 -29.38 -1.48 2.42
N VAL A 242 -30.11 -0.72 1.61
CA VAL A 242 -29.69 0.59 1.13
C VAL A 242 -29.49 1.59 2.27
N LYS A 243 -30.40 1.62 3.25
CA LYS A 243 -30.27 2.45 4.45
C LYS A 243 -28.98 2.21 5.21
N ASN A 244 -28.54 0.95 5.28
CA ASN A 244 -27.33 0.58 5.98
C ASN A 244 -26.07 0.79 5.10
N LEU A 245 -26.15 0.60 3.78
CA LEU A 245 -25.06 0.92 2.84
C LEU A 245 -24.67 2.40 2.90
N TYR A 246 -25.66 3.30 2.97
CA TYR A 246 -25.36 4.73 3.18
C TYR A 246 -24.55 4.97 4.47
N ARG A 247 -24.83 4.23 5.54
CA ARG A 247 -24.10 4.35 6.83
C ARG A 247 -22.66 3.85 6.78
N VAL A 248 -22.35 2.93 5.86
CA VAL A 248 -20.95 2.50 5.59
C VAL A 248 -20.28 3.33 4.50
N ASN A 249 -20.80 4.54 4.27
CA ASN A 249 -20.22 5.54 3.36
C ASN A 249 -20.31 5.22 1.86
N PHE A 250 -21.20 4.30 1.45
CA PHE A 250 -21.54 4.18 0.05
C PHE A 250 -22.51 5.30 -0.31
N LYS A 251 -22.08 6.26 -1.13
CA LYS A 251 -22.92 7.39 -1.55
C LYS A 251 -23.89 7.04 -2.66
N ARG A 252 -23.49 6.09 -3.52
CA ARG A 252 -24.34 5.58 -4.60
C ARG A 252 -24.13 4.08 -4.75
N SER A 253 -25.21 3.35 -4.97
CA SER A 253 -25.11 1.95 -5.36
C SER A 253 -26.24 1.53 -6.27
N TYR A 254 -26.01 0.47 -7.04
CA TYR A 254 -26.89 -0.04 -8.06
C TYR A 254 -26.96 -1.55 -7.92
N ILE A 255 -28.17 -2.12 -7.88
CA ILE A 255 -28.39 -3.55 -7.79
C ILE A 255 -28.97 -4.04 -9.11
N TYR A 256 -28.20 -4.82 -9.81
CA TYR A 256 -28.59 -5.49 -11.04
C TYR A 256 -28.80 -6.97 -10.76
N VAL A 257 -29.86 -7.55 -11.34
CA VAL A 257 -30.09 -8.99 -11.27
C VAL A 257 -30.20 -9.56 -12.68
N PHE A 258 -29.88 -10.84 -12.82
CA PHE A 258 -30.18 -11.60 -14.02
C PHE A 258 -31.67 -11.99 -14.05
N HIS A 259 -32.18 -12.34 -15.22
CA HIS A 259 -33.55 -12.84 -15.36
C HIS A 259 -33.73 -14.18 -14.62
N SER A 260 -32.68 -15.01 -14.69
CA SER A 260 -32.54 -16.25 -13.93
C SER A 260 -31.09 -16.38 -13.45
N PRO A 261 -30.86 -17.02 -12.30
CA PRO A 261 -29.49 -17.27 -11.83
C PRO A 261 -28.66 -18.01 -12.87
N VAL A 262 -27.40 -17.63 -12.97
CA VAL A 262 -26.41 -18.28 -13.84
C VAL A 262 -25.57 -19.22 -13.01
N VAL A 263 -25.60 -20.50 -13.34
CA VAL A 263 -24.84 -21.51 -12.61
C VAL A 263 -23.41 -21.53 -13.13
N HIS A 264 -22.45 -21.57 -12.21
CA HIS A 264 -21.02 -21.70 -12.51
C HIS A 264 -20.54 -23.08 -12.07
N TYR A 265 -20.17 -23.89 -13.02
CA TYR A 265 -19.48 -25.17 -12.73
C TYR A 265 -17.97 -24.98 -12.89
N GLN A 266 -17.22 -25.57 -11.97
CA GLN A 266 -15.77 -25.64 -12.08
C GLN A 266 -15.40 -26.36 -13.39
N TYR A 267 -14.56 -25.70 -14.22
CA TYR A 267 -14.12 -26.17 -15.54
C TYR A 267 -15.07 -25.92 -16.72
N GLU A 268 -16.24 -25.31 -16.54
CA GLU A 268 -17.07 -24.88 -17.66
C GLU A 268 -16.79 -23.41 -18.02
N GLN A 269 -16.91 -23.11 -19.33
CA GLN A 269 -16.79 -21.72 -19.76
C GLN A 269 -18.02 -20.93 -19.26
N TRP A 270 -17.78 -19.90 -18.46
CA TRP A 270 -18.84 -19.00 -18.04
C TRP A 270 -19.33 -18.14 -19.21
N ILE A 271 -20.64 -18.15 -19.42
CA ILE A 271 -21.29 -17.35 -20.45
C ILE A 271 -22.08 -16.24 -19.77
N MET A 272 -21.65 -15.01 -20.00
CA MET A 272 -22.31 -13.84 -19.45
C MET A 272 -23.65 -13.59 -20.16
N PRO A 273 -24.78 -13.42 -19.43
CA PRO A 273 -26.05 -13.04 -20.04
C PRO A 273 -25.95 -11.66 -20.71
N ASP A 274 -26.63 -11.49 -21.83
CA ASP A 274 -26.62 -10.23 -22.59
C ASP A 274 -27.29 -9.06 -21.82
N ASN A 275 -28.23 -9.38 -20.93
CA ASN A 275 -29.04 -8.40 -20.26
C ASN A 275 -29.00 -8.54 -18.74
N LEU A 276 -28.98 -7.41 -18.07
CA LEU A 276 -29.17 -7.20 -16.64
C LEU A 276 -30.43 -6.41 -16.40
N TYR A 277 -31.02 -6.57 -15.23
CA TYR A 277 -32.22 -5.83 -14.80
C TYR A 277 -31.85 -4.98 -13.59
N LEU A 278 -31.79 -3.66 -13.76
CA LEU A 278 -31.59 -2.71 -12.68
C LEU A 278 -32.83 -2.67 -11.79
N LYS A 279 -32.78 -3.30 -10.65
CA LYS A 279 -33.91 -3.36 -9.72
C LYS A 279 -34.05 -2.09 -8.90
N SER A 280 -32.96 -1.62 -8.37
CA SER A 280 -32.94 -0.44 -7.52
C SER A 280 -31.55 0.21 -7.52
N TYR A 281 -31.53 1.48 -7.23
CA TYR A 281 -30.32 2.23 -6.95
C TYR A 281 -30.57 3.23 -5.83
N HIS A 282 -29.51 3.69 -5.17
CA HIS A 282 -29.62 4.79 -4.24
C HIS A 282 -28.61 5.90 -4.54
N ILE A 283 -29.00 7.12 -4.20
CA ILE A 283 -28.17 8.32 -4.26
C ILE A 283 -28.32 9.01 -2.89
N GLY A 284 -27.27 8.94 -2.07
CA GLY A 284 -27.38 9.33 -0.67
C GLY A 284 -28.46 8.52 0.06
N GLN A 285 -29.38 9.18 0.75
CA GLN A 285 -30.47 8.51 1.47
C GLN A 285 -31.68 8.16 0.61
N MET A 286 -31.71 8.58 -0.66
CA MET A 286 -32.84 8.33 -1.56
C MET A 286 -32.67 6.99 -2.27
N LEU A 287 -33.51 6.03 -1.91
CA LEU A 287 -33.68 4.79 -2.65
C LEU A 287 -34.66 5.03 -3.82
N GLN A 288 -34.25 4.61 -5.00
CA GLN A 288 -35.04 4.63 -6.21
C GLN A 288 -35.26 3.22 -6.71
N ARG A 289 -36.53 2.86 -6.94
CA ARG A 289 -36.89 1.63 -7.65
C ARG A 289 -37.01 1.94 -9.14
N VAL A 290 -36.60 0.99 -9.96
CA VAL A 290 -36.73 1.12 -11.42
C VAL A 290 -37.93 0.29 -11.87
N GLU A 291 -38.86 0.91 -12.62
CA GLU A 291 -40.03 0.22 -13.12
C GLU A 291 -39.70 -0.77 -14.25
N PRO A 292 -40.47 -1.87 -14.36
CA PRO A 292 -40.10 -3.01 -15.23
C PRO A 292 -39.73 -2.66 -16.66
N PRO A 293 -40.38 -1.75 -17.40
CA PRO A 293 -39.94 -1.46 -18.79
C PRO A 293 -38.58 -0.83 -18.89
N GLU A 294 -38.12 -0.18 -17.82
CA GLU A 294 -36.88 0.56 -17.77
C GLU A 294 -35.73 -0.19 -17.09
N GLN A 295 -36.01 -1.37 -16.51
CA GLN A 295 -35.03 -2.18 -15.77
C GLN A 295 -33.99 -2.80 -16.69
N GLN A 296 -34.34 -3.18 -17.90
CA GLN A 296 -33.48 -3.92 -18.80
C GLN A 296 -32.33 -3.05 -19.29
N VAL A 297 -31.13 -3.52 -19.07
CA VAL A 297 -29.87 -2.86 -19.48
C VAL A 297 -28.93 -3.91 -20.07
N SER A 298 -28.27 -3.61 -21.17
CA SER A 298 -27.24 -4.51 -21.67
C SER A 298 -26.08 -4.58 -20.66
N VAL A 299 -25.56 -5.78 -20.46
CA VAL A 299 -24.38 -5.99 -19.61
C VAL A 299 -23.21 -5.09 -20.03
N TYR A 300 -23.01 -4.88 -21.31
CA TYR A 300 -21.91 -4.06 -21.86
C TYR A 300 -22.10 -2.55 -21.58
N THR A 301 -23.30 -2.12 -21.23
CA THR A 301 -23.61 -0.71 -20.96
C THR A 301 -24.12 -0.46 -19.55
N CYS A 302 -24.07 -1.46 -18.67
CA CYS A 302 -24.57 -1.33 -17.30
C CYS A 302 -23.87 -0.24 -16.49
N ILE A 303 -22.64 0.10 -16.84
CA ILE A 303 -21.84 1.16 -16.20
C ILE A 303 -21.96 2.53 -16.90
N ALA A 304 -22.68 2.62 -17.99
CA ALA A 304 -22.82 3.82 -18.82
C ALA A 304 -24.30 4.16 -19.12
N ASN A 305 -25.21 3.77 -18.25
CA ASN A 305 -26.62 4.05 -18.41
C ASN A 305 -27.03 5.40 -17.83
N ARG A 306 -28.27 5.83 -18.10
CA ARG A 306 -28.84 7.13 -17.66
C ARG A 306 -28.89 7.34 -16.12
N TYR A 307 -28.79 6.29 -15.33
CA TYR A 307 -28.80 6.37 -13.87
C TYR A 307 -27.43 6.61 -13.27
N MET A 308 -26.37 6.46 -14.06
CA MET A 308 -25.00 6.77 -13.66
C MET A 308 -24.71 8.26 -13.75
N PRO A 309 -23.74 8.81 -12.99
CA PRO A 309 -23.35 10.21 -13.10
C PRO A 309 -22.93 10.55 -14.55
N GLN A 310 -23.51 11.62 -15.12
CA GLN A 310 -23.20 12.08 -16.47
C GLN A 310 -22.34 13.35 -16.47
N ASP A 311 -22.24 14.01 -15.33
CA ASP A 311 -21.68 15.35 -15.16
C ASP A 311 -20.28 15.37 -14.58
N ARG A 312 -19.75 14.23 -14.17
CA ARG A 312 -18.44 14.11 -13.52
C ARG A 312 -17.78 12.76 -13.73
N ARG A 313 -16.47 12.69 -13.47
CA ARG A 313 -15.74 11.42 -13.35
C ARG A 313 -16.09 10.76 -12.04
N TYR A 314 -16.12 9.43 -12.03
CA TYR A 314 -16.38 8.61 -10.83
C TYR A 314 -15.60 7.29 -10.90
N THR A 315 -15.36 6.71 -9.75
CA THR A 315 -14.79 5.38 -9.60
C THR A 315 -15.83 4.48 -8.93
N PHE A 316 -16.00 3.29 -9.43
CA PHE A 316 -16.92 2.31 -8.85
C PHE A 316 -16.24 0.94 -8.69
N VAL A 317 -16.78 0.16 -7.76
CA VAL A 317 -16.48 -1.25 -7.58
C VAL A 317 -17.69 -2.06 -8.03
N MET A 318 -17.43 -3.08 -8.81
CA MET A 318 -18.45 -4.04 -9.24
C MET A 318 -18.21 -5.37 -8.52
N VAL A 319 -19.23 -5.84 -7.82
CA VAL A 319 -19.19 -7.08 -7.05
C VAL A 319 -20.26 -8.02 -7.59
N PRO A 320 -19.90 -9.23 -8.05
CA PRO A 320 -20.87 -10.23 -8.44
C PRO A 320 -21.61 -10.76 -7.20
N LEU A 321 -22.93 -10.95 -7.36
CA LEU A 321 -23.80 -11.48 -6.30
C LEU A 321 -23.95 -12.99 -6.50
N PHE A 322 -23.30 -13.75 -5.62
CA PHE A 322 -23.33 -15.21 -5.63
C PHE A 322 -24.04 -15.79 -4.41
N SER A 323 -24.69 -16.95 -4.63
CA SER A 323 -25.06 -17.89 -3.56
C SER A 323 -24.62 -19.28 -4.02
N ASN A 324 -23.62 -19.84 -3.37
CA ASN A 324 -22.92 -21.06 -3.81
C ASN A 324 -22.37 -20.90 -5.25
N GLU A 325 -22.79 -21.76 -6.16
CA GLU A 325 -22.37 -21.81 -7.56
C GLU A 325 -23.27 -20.96 -8.48
N GLU A 326 -24.29 -20.32 -7.93
CA GLU A 326 -25.26 -19.51 -8.68
C GLU A 326 -24.95 -18.02 -8.56
N GLN A 327 -24.80 -17.34 -9.70
CA GLN A 327 -24.72 -15.88 -9.78
C GLN A 327 -26.09 -15.30 -10.06
N TYR A 328 -26.54 -14.40 -9.19
CA TYR A 328 -27.84 -13.75 -9.26
C TYR A 328 -27.80 -12.38 -9.95
N GLY A 329 -26.62 -11.76 -10.02
CA GLY A 329 -26.48 -10.45 -10.59
C GLY A 329 -25.19 -9.75 -10.23
N LEU A 330 -25.23 -8.41 -10.21
CA LEU A 330 -24.12 -7.53 -9.91
C LEU A 330 -24.55 -6.44 -8.93
N PHE A 331 -23.69 -6.15 -7.97
CA PHE A 331 -23.78 -4.96 -7.14
C PHE A 331 -22.68 -3.97 -7.59
N ILE A 332 -23.06 -2.74 -7.87
CA ILE A 332 -22.12 -1.68 -8.25
C ILE A 332 -22.22 -0.57 -7.21
N CYS A 333 -21.09 -0.15 -6.66
CA CYS A 333 -21.05 0.97 -5.72
C CYS A 333 -19.98 1.97 -6.12
N GLU A 334 -20.29 3.26 -5.93
CA GLU A 334 -19.36 4.35 -6.12
C GLU A 334 -18.45 4.48 -4.91
N LEU A 335 -17.14 4.54 -5.18
CA LEU A 335 -16.15 4.86 -4.15
C LEU A 335 -16.03 6.39 -4.04
N ASP A 336 -16.00 6.85 -2.81
CA ASP A 336 -15.66 8.23 -2.47
C ASP A 336 -14.16 8.32 -2.22
N TYR A 337 -13.51 9.23 -2.92
CA TYR A 337 -12.10 9.57 -2.72
C TYR A 337 -11.99 10.93 -2.05
#